data_5d832f782fe4936d83f872ef4829eb59
#
_entry.id   5d832f782fe4936d83f872ef4829eb59
#
_cell.length_a   1.000
_cell.length_b   1.000
_cell.length_c   1.000
_cell.angle_alpha   90.00
_cell.angle_beta   90.00
_cell.angle_gamma   90.00
#
_symmetry.space_group_name_H-M   'P 1'
#
loop_
_entity.id
_entity.type
_entity.pdbx_description
1 polymer ?
#
loop_
_entity_poly.entity_id
_entity_poly.type
_entity_poly.pdbx_seq_one_letter_code
_entity_poly.pdbx_strand_id
1 'polypeptide(L)'
;VKIGLVSLGCAKNLVDSEMVLALFIESGFEVVVDPEHADVIVVNTCGFIDSSKKESIESIIEMAKYKKKLVVIGCLVERYLDELKKAMPEVDLFIPLRQYPKMKELINGLFPKETINIELSPFRRYLSTPWYSAYLRISEGCNNRCSYCAIPIIRGGFVSRPIEDLKKEAALLAAKGIKEVVVISQDTTRYGTDLEVKTNVTELLKMLLSFKEFAYIRLLYLYPDELEDSLIELIAKEPRLTPYFDLPIQHASTHVLKAMRRRGDKEFLRSLILKIRDKVPHAVIRTTLIVGFPGETEADFRELLDFVEDMKFDHLG
;
A
#
# COMPACT_ATOMS: atom_id res chain seq x y z
N VAL A 1 11.48 22.83 -16.62
CA VAL A 1 10.14 22.73 -16.02
C VAL A 1 10.27 22.22 -14.59
N LYS A 2 9.54 22.85 -13.68
CA LYS A 2 9.54 22.52 -12.24
C LYS A 2 8.27 21.78 -11.88
N ILE A 3 8.41 20.68 -11.13
CA ILE A 3 7.30 19.85 -10.67
C ILE A 3 7.18 19.88 -9.14
N GLY A 4 5.96 20.15 -8.64
CA GLY A 4 5.56 19.87 -7.27
C GLY A 4 4.76 18.56 -7.21
N LEU A 5 4.91 17.77 -6.14
CA LEU A 5 4.13 16.56 -5.94
C LEU A 5 3.55 16.49 -4.53
N VAL A 6 2.23 16.31 -4.45
CA VAL A 6 1.51 16.00 -3.21
C VAL A 6 1.17 14.53 -3.21
N SER A 7 1.62 13.79 -2.19
CA SER A 7 1.36 12.35 -2.07
C SER A 7 0.48 12.07 -0.87
N LEU A 8 -0.73 11.58 -1.10
CA LEU A 8 -1.72 11.26 -0.08
C LEU A 8 -1.94 9.74 0.02
N GLY A 9 -2.46 9.32 1.17
CA GLY A 9 -2.90 7.96 1.40
C GLY A 9 -1.81 7.03 1.95
N CYS A 10 -1.73 5.81 1.44
CA CYS A 10 -0.97 4.72 2.04
C CYS A 10 0.42 4.52 1.40
N ALA A 11 1.21 3.60 1.97
CA ALA A 11 2.53 3.22 1.45
C ALA A 11 2.53 2.80 -0.03
N LYS A 12 1.44 2.21 -0.52
CA LYS A 12 1.32 1.84 -1.95
C LYS A 12 1.21 3.07 -2.84
N ASN A 13 0.45 4.09 -2.41
CA ASN A 13 0.40 5.39 -3.10
C ASN A 13 1.76 6.10 -3.08
N LEU A 14 2.49 5.99 -1.96
CA LEU A 14 3.83 6.58 -1.88
C LEU A 14 4.78 5.94 -2.90
N VAL A 15 4.77 4.61 -3.05
CA VAL A 15 5.54 3.93 -4.10
C VAL A 15 5.15 4.42 -5.50
N ASP A 16 3.85 4.62 -5.77
CA ASP A 16 3.40 5.20 -7.03
C ASP A 16 3.94 6.62 -7.23
N SER A 17 3.91 7.47 -6.18
CA SER A 17 4.48 8.81 -6.20
C SER A 17 5.98 8.83 -6.49
N GLU A 18 6.73 7.93 -5.88
CA GLU A 18 8.18 7.81 -6.08
C GLU A 18 8.55 7.37 -7.51
N MET A 19 7.71 6.52 -8.12
CA MET A 19 7.85 6.14 -9.53
C MET A 19 7.56 7.33 -10.46
N VAL A 20 6.51 8.11 -10.15
CA VAL A 20 6.14 9.31 -10.90
C VAL A 20 7.21 10.39 -10.77
N LEU A 21 7.75 10.62 -9.57
CA LEU A 21 8.86 11.56 -9.38
C LEU A 21 10.09 11.16 -10.21
N ALA A 22 10.45 9.88 -10.21
CA ALA A 22 11.58 9.40 -11.02
C ALA A 22 11.33 9.61 -12.52
N LEU A 23 10.11 9.38 -13.00
CA LEU A 23 9.70 9.65 -14.38
C LEU A 23 10.00 11.11 -14.79
N PHE A 24 9.64 12.07 -13.96
CA PHE A 24 9.88 13.48 -14.21
C PHE A 24 11.36 13.86 -14.08
N ILE A 25 12.03 13.45 -13.02
CA ILE A 25 13.44 13.79 -12.75
C ILE A 25 14.36 13.26 -13.86
N GLU A 26 14.20 11.99 -14.25
CA GLU A 26 15.01 11.37 -15.31
C GLU A 26 14.68 11.94 -16.71
N SER A 27 13.55 12.63 -16.86
CA SER A 27 13.19 13.39 -18.04
C SER A 27 13.65 14.86 -18.00
N GLY A 28 14.44 15.24 -16.99
CA GLY A 28 15.03 16.59 -16.89
C GLY A 28 14.18 17.63 -16.16
N PHE A 29 13.13 17.21 -15.44
CA PHE A 29 12.33 18.13 -14.62
C PHE A 29 12.99 18.35 -13.26
N GLU A 30 12.90 19.56 -12.72
CA GLU A 30 13.35 19.91 -11.37
C GLU A 30 12.21 19.75 -10.36
N VAL A 31 12.45 19.03 -9.26
CA VAL A 31 11.46 18.90 -8.19
C VAL A 31 11.53 20.07 -7.23
N VAL A 32 10.40 20.67 -6.95
CA VAL A 32 10.26 21.77 -5.98
C VAL A 32 9.25 21.40 -4.89
N VAL A 33 9.51 21.88 -3.67
CA VAL A 33 8.63 21.63 -2.52
C VAL A 33 7.50 22.65 -2.47
N ASP A 34 7.77 23.90 -2.82
CA ASP A 34 6.80 24.98 -2.78
C ASP A 34 5.97 25.01 -4.10
N PRO A 35 4.63 24.81 -4.01
CA PRO A 35 3.76 24.83 -5.18
C PRO A 35 3.79 26.16 -5.98
N GLU A 36 4.10 27.27 -5.34
CA GLU A 36 4.22 28.57 -6.03
C GLU A 36 5.32 28.56 -7.09
N HIS A 37 6.41 27.84 -6.83
CA HIS A 37 7.56 27.74 -7.73
C HIS A 37 7.42 26.62 -8.77
N ALA A 38 6.37 25.80 -8.70
CA ALA A 38 6.11 24.74 -9.67
C ALA A 38 5.52 25.31 -10.96
N ASP A 39 5.83 24.66 -12.09
CA ASP A 39 5.12 24.83 -13.37
C ASP A 39 3.99 23.80 -13.48
N VAL A 40 4.19 22.63 -12.85
CA VAL A 40 3.26 21.50 -12.79
C VAL A 40 3.12 21.04 -11.37
N ILE A 41 1.89 20.78 -10.93
CA ILE A 41 1.60 20.15 -9.65
C ILE A 41 0.92 18.81 -9.91
N VAL A 42 1.46 17.74 -9.35
CA VAL A 42 0.87 16.40 -9.37
C VAL A 42 0.29 16.09 -8.00
N VAL A 43 -0.98 15.69 -7.93
CA VAL A 43 -1.63 15.23 -6.70
C VAL A 43 -1.95 13.75 -6.82
N ASN A 44 -1.25 12.91 -6.05
CA ASN A 44 -1.54 11.49 -5.95
C ASN A 44 -2.55 11.26 -4.82
N THR A 45 -3.73 10.79 -5.16
CA THR A 45 -4.93 10.81 -4.33
C THR A 45 -5.28 9.45 -3.74
N CYS A 46 -5.92 9.46 -2.58
CA CYS A 46 -6.53 8.30 -1.93
C CYS A 46 -8.06 8.36 -2.05
N GLY A 47 -8.70 7.24 -2.38
CA GLY A 47 -10.15 7.12 -2.53
C GLY A 47 -10.73 5.93 -1.76
N PHE A 48 -10.01 5.43 -0.74
CA PHE A 48 -10.36 4.19 -0.05
C PHE A 48 -11.48 4.42 0.98
N ILE A 49 -11.32 5.36 1.91
CA ILE A 49 -12.32 5.73 2.93
C ILE A 49 -12.76 7.18 2.74
N ASP A 50 -13.89 7.56 3.34
CA ASP A 50 -14.47 8.89 3.15
C ASP A 50 -13.58 10.04 3.64
N SER A 51 -12.87 9.86 4.75
CA SER A 51 -11.90 10.85 5.24
C SER A 51 -10.75 11.08 4.24
N SER A 52 -10.17 10.02 3.70
CA SER A 52 -9.11 10.12 2.68
C SER A 52 -9.60 10.70 1.35
N LYS A 53 -10.86 10.43 1.00
CA LYS A 53 -11.51 11.04 -0.17
C LYS A 53 -11.67 12.54 0.02
N LYS A 54 -12.15 12.97 1.21
CA LYS A 54 -12.29 14.37 1.57
C LYS A 54 -10.94 15.10 1.54
N GLU A 55 -9.93 14.55 2.20
CA GLU A 55 -8.55 15.07 2.18
C GLU A 55 -8.02 15.23 0.75
N SER A 56 -8.24 14.24 -0.11
CA SER A 56 -7.80 14.30 -1.51
C SER A 56 -8.51 15.41 -2.30
N ILE A 57 -9.82 15.58 -2.12
CA ILE A 57 -10.60 16.64 -2.75
C ILE A 57 -10.13 18.02 -2.27
N GLU A 58 -9.97 18.20 -0.96
CA GLU A 58 -9.47 19.45 -0.38
C GLU A 58 -8.07 19.80 -0.90
N SER A 59 -7.18 18.82 -1.00
CA SER A 59 -5.83 19.02 -1.54
C SER A 59 -5.85 19.41 -3.03
N ILE A 60 -6.72 18.81 -3.85
CA ILE A 60 -6.87 19.21 -5.26
C ILE A 60 -7.34 20.67 -5.36
N ILE A 61 -8.36 21.06 -4.59
CA ILE A 61 -8.90 22.43 -4.57
C ILE A 61 -7.83 23.42 -4.09
N GLU A 62 -7.03 23.04 -3.10
CA GLU A 62 -5.93 23.88 -2.61
C GLU A 62 -4.86 24.08 -3.69
N MET A 63 -4.41 23.02 -4.34
CA MET A 63 -3.40 23.08 -5.41
C MET A 63 -3.90 23.85 -6.65
N ALA A 64 -5.19 23.79 -6.95
CA ALA A 64 -5.79 24.56 -8.06
C ALA A 64 -5.68 26.09 -7.86
N LYS A 65 -5.59 26.60 -6.62
CA LYS A 65 -5.44 28.03 -6.32
C LYS A 65 -4.15 28.63 -6.88
N TYR A 66 -3.11 27.81 -7.05
CA TYR A 66 -1.81 28.23 -7.60
C TYR A 66 -1.85 28.50 -9.12
N LYS A 67 -2.94 28.12 -9.81
CA LYS A 67 -3.13 28.31 -11.27
C LYS A 67 -1.96 27.76 -12.11
N LYS A 68 -1.38 26.65 -11.67
CA LYS A 68 -0.35 25.88 -12.37
C LYS A 68 -0.99 24.75 -13.16
N LYS A 69 -0.25 24.09 -14.05
CA LYS A 69 -0.71 22.84 -14.64
C LYS A 69 -0.98 21.83 -13.52
N LEU A 70 -2.21 21.31 -13.45
CA LEU A 70 -2.64 20.42 -12.40
C LEU A 70 -2.95 19.03 -12.93
N VAL A 71 -2.19 18.04 -12.47
CA VAL A 71 -2.35 16.63 -12.82
C VAL A 71 -2.79 15.85 -11.58
N VAL A 72 -3.91 15.17 -11.67
CA VAL A 72 -4.44 14.39 -10.55
C VAL A 72 -4.41 12.89 -10.89
N ILE A 73 -3.81 12.10 -10.01
CA ILE A 73 -3.59 10.66 -10.21
C ILE A 73 -4.07 9.86 -9.00
N GLY A 74 -4.09 8.55 -9.10
CA GLY A 74 -4.26 7.66 -7.95
C GLY A 74 -5.64 7.07 -7.75
N CYS A 75 -5.88 6.59 -6.52
CA CYS A 75 -7.03 5.75 -6.17
C CYS A 75 -8.38 6.49 -6.30
N LEU A 76 -8.43 7.78 -5.96
CA LEU A 76 -9.67 8.57 -6.09
C LEU A 76 -10.05 8.71 -7.56
N VAL A 77 -9.06 9.01 -8.42
CA VAL A 77 -9.27 9.14 -9.87
C VAL A 77 -9.73 7.83 -10.50
N GLU A 78 -9.16 6.68 -10.07
CA GLU A 78 -9.61 5.38 -10.56
C GLU A 78 -11.07 5.12 -10.26
N ARG A 79 -11.53 5.53 -9.07
CA ARG A 79 -12.87 5.23 -8.58
C ARG A 79 -13.95 6.20 -9.09
N TYR A 80 -13.61 7.47 -9.32
CA TYR A 80 -14.56 8.57 -9.54
C TYR A 80 -14.19 9.46 -10.72
N LEU A 81 -13.54 8.91 -11.77
CA LEU A 81 -13.01 9.70 -12.88
C LEU A 81 -14.02 10.64 -13.54
N ASP A 82 -15.22 10.12 -13.83
CA ASP A 82 -16.23 10.90 -14.58
C ASP A 82 -16.87 11.99 -13.73
N GLU A 83 -17.06 11.71 -12.43
CA GLU A 83 -17.54 12.68 -11.46
C GLU A 83 -16.52 13.80 -11.22
N LEU A 84 -15.25 13.43 -11.07
CA LEU A 84 -14.16 14.40 -10.86
C LEU A 84 -13.99 15.31 -12.07
N LYS A 85 -14.01 14.78 -13.31
CA LYS A 85 -13.93 15.59 -14.53
C LYS A 85 -15.05 16.63 -14.63
N LYS A 86 -16.25 16.28 -14.16
CA LYS A 86 -17.39 17.22 -14.17
C LYS A 86 -17.30 18.25 -13.05
N ALA A 87 -16.83 17.84 -11.88
CA ALA A 87 -16.80 18.66 -10.68
C ALA A 87 -15.58 19.59 -10.58
N MET A 88 -14.48 19.24 -11.25
CA MET A 88 -13.18 19.93 -11.15
C MET A 88 -12.61 20.26 -12.54
N PRO A 89 -13.21 21.23 -13.28
CA PRO A 89 -12.74 21.63 -14.61
C PRO A 89 -11.39 22.34 -14.60
N GLU A 90 -10.90 22.77 -13.43
CA GLU A 90 -9.58 23.36 -13.21
C GLU A 90 -8.42 22.36 -13.30
N VAL A 91 -8.70 21.05 -13.27
CA VAL A 91 -7.67 20.01 -13.40
C VAL A 91 -7.38 19.76 -14.88
N ASP A 92 -6.14 19.97 -15.30
CA ASP A 92 -5.72 19.79 -16.69
C ASP A 92 -5.70 18.32 -17.14
N LEU A 93 -5.36 17.39 -16.22
CA LEU A 93 -5.24 15.98 -16.56
C LEU A 93 -5.57 15.06 -15.36
N PHE A 94 -6.46 14.11 -15.58
CA PHE A 94 -6.73 13.01 -14.65
C PHE A 94 -6.16 11.70 -15.20
N ILE A 95 -5.33 10.99 -14.41
CA ILE A 95 -4.77 9.69 -14.80
C ILE A 95 -5.18 8.62 -13.78
N PRO A 96 -6.17 7.78 -14.08
CA PRO A 96 -6.53 6.65 -13.24
C PRO A 96 -5.45 5.57 -13.26
N LEU A 97 -5.39 4.72 -12.23
CA LEU A 97 -4.36 3.67 -12.07
C LEU A 97 -4.27 2.75 -13.29
N ARG A 98 -5.40 2.37 -13.90
CA ARG A 98 -5.43 1.55 -15.12
C ARG A 98 -4.75 2.19 -16.32
N GLN A 99 -4.51 3.50 -16.31
CA GLN A 99 -3.82 4.24 -17.37
C GLN A 99 -2.33 4.53 -17.05
N TYR A 100 -1.82 4.08 -15.90
CA TYR A 100 -0.41 4.25 -15.54
C TYR A 100 0.57 3.70 -16.61
N PRO A 101 0.29 2.59 -17.31
CA PRO A 101 1.13 2.16 -18.43
C PRO A 101 1.22 3.16 -19.59
N LYS A 102 0.25 4.09 -19.68
CA LYS A 102 0.21 5.16 -20.71
C LYS A 102 0.57 6.54 -20.15
N MET A 103 1.13 6.60 -18.94
CA MET A 103 1.39 7.87 -18.25
C MET A 103 2.30 8.79 -19.06
N LYS A 104 3.33 8.23 -19.69
CA LYS A 104 4.25 8.95 -20.58
C LYS A 104 3.51 9.68 -21.70
N GLU A 105 2.68 8.97 -22.46
CA GLU A 105 1.92 9.56 -23.59
C GLU A 105 0.94 10.63 -23.10
N LEU A 106 0.25 10.36 -21.98
CA LEU A 106 -0.72 11.30 -21.41
C LEU A 106 -0.06 12.59 -20.95
N ILE A 107 1.08 12.50 -20.28
CA ILE A 107 1.83 13.68 -19.83
C ILE A 107 2.45 14.42 -21.02
N ASN A 108 3.00 13.72 -22.01
CA ASN A 108 3.52 14.36 -23.22
C ASN A 108 2.45 15.11 -23.99
N GLY A 109 1.19 14.66 -23.96
CA GLY A 109 0.05 15.40 -24.51
C GLY A 109 -0.20 16.74 -23.82
N LEU A 110 0.12 16.84 -22.52
CA LEU A 110 -0.01 18.08 -21.74
C LEU A 110 1.17 19.05 -21.95
N PHE A 111 2.36 18.54 -22.29
CA PHE A 111 3.62 19.28 -22.45
C PHE A 111 4.29 18.96 -23.79
N PRO A 112 3.77 19.47 -24.91
CA PRO A 112 4.30 19.11 -26.23
C PRO A 112 5.76 19.53 -26.49
N LYS A 113 6.32 20.43 -25.69
CA LYS A 113 7.72 20.88 -25.76
C LYS A 113 8.66 20.07 -24.86
N GLU A 114 8.13 19.38 -23.87
CA GLU A 114 8.86 18.58 -22.90
C GLU A 114 8.59 17.11 -23.19
N THR A 115 9.63 16.38 -23.59
CA THR A 115 9.46 14.97 -23.96
C THR A 115 9.86 14.08 -22.82
N ILE A 116 8.88 13.36 -22.24
CA ILE A 116 9.15 12.24 -21.34
C ILE A 116 9.51 11.03 -22.18
N ASN A 117 10.76 10.54 -22.04
CA ASN A 117 11.32 9.47 -22.88
C ASN A 117 11.28 8.10 -22.23
N ILE A 118 11.02 8.03 -20.93
CA ILE A 118 11.08 6.81 -20.13
C ILE A 118 9.68 6.37 -19.74
N GLU A 119 9.55 5.08 -19.45
CA GLU A 119 8.32 4.49 -18.93
C GLU A 119 8.30 4.48 -17.40
N LEU A 120 7.11 4.52 -16.83
CA LEU A 120 6.92 4.30 -15.40
C LEU A 120 7.43 2.91 -15.02
N SER A 121 8.28 2.82 -13.99
CA SER A 121 8.92 1.54 -13.64
C SER A 121 9.16 1.42 -12.14
N PRO A 122 8.90 0.25 -11.53
CA PRO A 122 9.22 0.00 -10.13
C PRO A 122 10.73 -0.04 -9.86
N PHE A 123 11.55 -0.18 -10.90
CA PHE A 123 13.02 -0.16 -10.80
C PHE A 123 13.59 1.26 -10.79
N ARG A 124 12.77 2.25 -11.10
CA ARG A 124 13.13 3.68 -11.14
C ARG A 124 12.26 4.41 -10.14
N ARG A 125 12.83 4.68 -8.97
CA ARG A 125 12.14 5.37 -7.89
C ARG A 125 13.02 6.44 -7.29
N TYR A 126 12.44 7.63 -7.10
CA TYR A 126 12.98 8.68 -6.27
C TYR A 126 12.44 8.47 -4.85
N LEU A 127 13.25 7.85 -3.98
CA LEU A 127 12.82 7.50 -2.64
C LEU A 127 12.53 8.77 -1.82
N SER A 128 11.33 8.86 -1.29
CA SER A 128 10.86 9.97 -0.44
C SER A 128 10.77 9.59 1.05
N THR A 129 11.03 8.33 1.36
CA THR A 129 11.18 7.81 2.72
C THR A 129 12.51 8.25 3.33
N PRO A 130 12.70 8.13 4.67
CA PRO A 130 13.99 8.34 5.30
C PRO A 130 15.10 7.51 4.61
N TRP A 131 16.30 8.04 4.53
CA TRP A 131 17.43 7.48 3.78
C TRP A 131 17.73 5.99 4.10
N TYR A 132 17.31 5.50 5.26
CA TYR A 132 17.56 4.14 5.72
C TYR A 132 16.40 3.17 5.45
N SER A 133 15.23 3.62 5.04
CA SER A 133 14.03 2.79 4.91
C SER A 133 13.39 2.95 3.53
N ALA A 134 12.89 1.85 2.96
CA ALA A 134 12.14 1.87 1.71
C ALA A 134 11.03 0.80 1.70
N TYR A 135 9.94 1.10 1.01
CA TYR A 135 8.89 0.13 0.74
C TYR A 135 9.26 -0.76 -0.46
N LEU A 136 8.98 -2.05 -0.35
CA LEU A 136 9.01 -3.01 -1.45
C LEU A 136 7.60 -3.54 -1.69
N ARG A 137 6.97 -3.10 -2.77
CA ARG A 137 5.63 -3.56 -3.16
C ARG A 137 5.74 -4.87 -3.93
N ILE A 138 5.21 -5.96 -3.36
CA ILE A 138 5.41 -7.31 -3.90
C ILE A 138 4.25 -7.82 -4.76
N SER A 139 3.08 -7.21 -4.64
CA SER A 139 1.90 -7.50 -5.44
C SER A 139 0.98 -6.30 -5.51
N GLU A 140 -0.03 -6.36 -6.38
CA GLU A 140 -1.05 -5.35 -6.56
C GLU A 140 -2.44 -6.00 -6.57
N GLY A 141 -3.47 -5.24 -6.13
CA GLY A 141 -4.85 -5.71 -6.11
C GLY A 141 -5.17 -6.74 -5.03
N CYS A 142 -6.42 -7.19 -4.96
CA CYS A 142 -6.88 -8.14 -3.95
C CYS A 142 -8.11 -8.92 -4.43
N ASN A 143 -8.16 -10.22 -4.14
CA ASN A 143 -9.28 -11.11 -4.47
C ASN A 143 -10.16 -11.50 -3.28
N ASN A 144 -9.91 -10.96 -2.07
CA ASN A 144 -10.64 -11.37 -0.85
C ASN A 144 -12.11 -10.94 -0.83
N ARG A 145 -12.51 -9.93 -1.61
CA ARG A 145 -13.90 -9.46 -1.76
C ARG A 145 -14.63 -9.17 -0.43
N CYS A 146 -13.88 -8.65 0.57
CA CYS A 146 -14.51 -8.18 1.81
C CYS A 146 -15.61 -7.16 1.48
N SER A 147 -16.78 -7.27 2.13
CA SER A 147 -17.98 -6.51 1.75
C SER A 147 -17.86 -4.99 1.91
N TYR A 148 -16.95 -4.54 2.74
CA TYR A 148 -16.67 -3.11 3.00
C TYR A 148 -15.52 -2.55 2.12
N CYS A 149 -14.83 -3.39 1.33
CA CYS A 149 -13.55 -3.02 0.72
C CYS A 149 -13.69 -2.64 -0.75
N ALA A 150 -13.20 -1.46 -1.11
CA ALA A 150 -13.20 -0.97 -2.49
C ALA A 150 -11.93 -1.35 -3.29
N ILE A 151 -10.95 -2.03 -2.69
CA ILE A 151 -9.66 -2.35 -3.34
C ILE A 151 -9.84 -3.11 -4.66
N PRO A 152 -10.70 -4.15 -4.78
CA PRO A 152 -10.88 -4.84 -6.06
C PRO A 152 -11.37 -3.92 -7.19
N ILE A 153 -12.13 -2.87 -6.86
CA ILE A 153 -12.63 -1.88 -7.82
C ILE A 153 -11.53 -0.87 -8.18
N ILE A 154 -10.68 -0.48 -7.20
CA ILE A 154 -9.68 0.56 -7.37
C ILE A 154 -8.37 0.00 -7.97
N ARG A 155 -7.87 -1.14 -7.46
CA ARG A 155 -6.57 -1.70 -7.82
C ARG A 155 -6.64 -3.05 -8.53
N GLY A 156 -7.86 -3.50 -8.85
CA GLY A 156 -8.10 -4.73 -9.59
C GLY A 156 -7.89 -6.00 -8.79
N GLY A 157 -7.82 -7.13 -9.52
CA GLY A 157 -7.53 -8.45 -8.97
C GLY A 157 -6.09 -8.57 -8.50
N PHE A 158 -5.84 -9.57 -7.65
CA PHE A 158 -4.52 -9.83 -7.09
C PHE A 158 -3.54 -10.31 -8.15
N VAL A 159 -2.38 -9.64 -8.24
CA VAL A 159 -1.28 -9.97 -9.16
C VAL A 159 0.04 -9.85 -8.42
N SER A 160 0.75 -10.97 -8.25
CA SER A 160 2.10 -11.02 -7.68
C SER A 160 3.14 -10.54 -8.68
N ARG A 161 4.14 -9.83 -8.21
CA ARG A 161 5.32 -9.53 -9.00
C ARG A 161 6.26 -10.74 -9.01
N PRO A 162 6.90 -11.06 -10.17
CA PRO A 162 7.89 -12.14 -10.23
C PRO A 162 9.02 -11.95 -9.21
N ILE A 163 9.47 -13.05 -8.58
CA ILE A 163 10.50 -12.98 -7.54
C ILE A 163 11.84 -12.42 -8.09
N GLU A 164 12.14 -12.67 -9.35
CA GLU A 164 13.33 -12.14 -10.00
C GLU A 164 13.29 -10.61 -10.16
N ASP A 165 12.12 -10.04 -10.40
CA ASP A 165 11.94 -8.59 -10.45
C ASP A 165 12.06 -7.96 -9.06
N LEU A 166 11.52 -8.63 -8.04
CA LEU A 166 11.68 -8.18 -6.65
C LEU A 166 13.15 -8.27 -6.20
N LYS A 167 13.88 -9.29 -6.63
CA LYS A 167 15.33 -9.42 -6.39
C LYS A 167 16.12 -8.29 -7.04
N LYS A 168 15.78 -7.91 -8.29
CA LYS A 168 16.41 -6.76 -8.98
C LYS A 168 16.14 -5.45 -8.21
N GLU A 169 14.88 -5.20 -7.82
CA GLU A 169 14.54 -4.00 -7.05
C GLU A 169 15.24 -4.00 -5.69
N ALA A 170 15.27 -5.14 -4.98
CA ALA A 170 15.99 -5.27 -3.71
C ALA A 170 17.48 -4.96 -3.85
N ALA A 171 18.13 -5.42 -4.93
CA ALA A 171 19.53 -5.08 -5.23
C ALA A 171 19.74 -3.57 -5.43
N LEU A 172 18.81 -2.89 -6.12
CA LEU A 172 18.86 -1.43 -6.28
C LEU A 172 18.69 -0.69 -4.95
N LEU A 173 17.79 -1.17 -4.07
CA LEU A 173 17.61 -0.61 -2.73
C LEU A 173 18.86 -0.84 -1.86
N ALA A 174 19.45 -2.03 -1.89
CA ALA A 174 20.69 -2.35 -1.19
C ALA A 174 21.86 -1.46 -1.66
N ALA A 175 22.00 -1.26 -2.96
CA ALA A 175 23.00 -0.36 -3.55
C ALA A 175 22.83 1.11 -3.15
N LYS A 176 21.60 1.55 -2.88
CA LYS A 176 21.29 2.88 -2.34
C LYS A 176 21.55 3.00 -0.81
N GLY A 177 21.98 1.93 -0.15
CA GLY A 177 22.29 1.92 1.28
C GLY A 177 21.09 1.73 2.21
N ILE A 178 19.94 1.32 1.69
CA ILE A 178 18.73 1.06 2.51
C ILE A 178 19.05 0.00 3.57
N LYS A 179 18.61 0.23 4.80
CA LYS A 179 18.80 -0.64 5.96
C LYS A 179 17.52 -1.36 6.38
N GLU A 180 16.37 -0.74 6.19
CA GLU A 180 15.07 -1.34 6.45
C GLU A 180 14.26 -1.45 5.15
N VAL A 181 13.85 -2.67 4.84
CA VAL A 181 12.89 -2.94 3.76
C VAL A 181 11.54 -3.28 4.37
N VAL A 182 10.53 -2.48 4.04
CA VAL A 182 9.14 -2.72 4.45
C VAL A 182 8.38 -3.34 3.29
N VAL A 183 8.09 -4.63 3.42
CA VAL A 183 7.35 -5.42 2.41
C VAL A 183 5.88 -5.11 2.50
N ILE A 184 5.29 -4.66 1.40
CA ILE A 184 3.89 -4.23 1.32
C ILE A 184 3.15 -4.85 0.14
N SER A 185 1.84 -5.04 0.36
CA SER A 185 0.83 -5.43 -0.62
C SER A 185 -0.55 -5.00 -0.12
N GLN A 186 -1.63 -5.38 -0.79
CA GLN A 186 -2.98 -5.36 -0.22
C GLN A 186 -3.25 -6.61 0.63
N ASP A 187 -2.58 -7.72 0.29
CA ASP A 187 -2.58 -8.98 1.03
C ASP A 187 -1.20 -9.62 0.84
N THR A 188 -0.31 -9.40 1.81
CA THR A 188 1.08 -9.84 1.74
C THR A 188 1.21 -11.36 1.89
N THR A 189 0.31 -11.98 2.65
CA THR A 189 0.31 -13.43 2.89
C THR A 189 0.03 -14.26 1.65
N ARG A 190 -0.70 -13.71 0.68
CA ARG A 190 -1.09 -14.40 -0.57
C ARG A 190 0.00 -14.38 -1.65
N TYR A 191 1.12 -13.70 -1.43
CA TYR A 191 2.17 -13.56 -2.44
C TYR A 191 2.57 -14.91 -3.07
N GLY A 192 2.66 -14.93 -4.39
CA GLY A 192 3.18 -16.04 -5.18
C GLY A 192 2.16 -17.12 -5.53
N THR A 193 0.93 -17.07 -4.99
CA THR A 193 -0.11 -18.08 -5.25
C THR A 193 -0.63 -18.07 -6.69
N ASP A 194 -0.50 -16.97 -7.38
CA ASP A 194 -0.94 -16.74 -8.77
C ASP A 194 0.19 -16.86 -9.81
N LEU A 195 1.45 -16.98 -9.36
CA LEU A 195 2.60 -17.15 -10.26
C LEU A 195 2.63 -18.56 -10.87
N GLU A 196 3.17 -18.69 -12.09
CA GLU A 196 3.34 -19.99 -12.76
C GLU A 196 4.25 -20.91 -11.93
N VAL A 197 5.40 -20.40 -11.51
CA VAL A 197 6.25 -21.07 -10.54
C VAL A 197 5.77 -20.69 -9.15
N LYS A 198 5.06 -21.61 -8.50
CA LYS A 198 4.50 -21.40 -7.17
C LYS A 198 5.58 -21.06 -6.16
N THR A 199 5.35 -20.00 -5.43
CA THR A 199 6.20 -19.53 -4.32
C THR A 199 5.30 -18.94 -3.23
N ASN A 200 5.89 -18.46 -2.17
CA ASN A 200 5.15 -17.77 -1.10
C ASN A 200 5.99 -16.66 -0.47
N VAL A 201 5.40 -15.94 0.47
CA VAL A 201 6.07 -14.84 1.17
C VAL A 201 7.28 -15.31 1.97
N THR A 202 7.28 -16.54 2.49
CA THR A 202 8.42 -17.11 3.23
C THR A 202 9.65 -17.25 2.33
N GLU A 203 9.49 -17.76 1.10
CA GLU A 203 10.59 -17.87 0.13
C GLU A 203 11.07 -16.49 -0.35
N LEU A 204 10.15 -15.53 -0.52
CA LEU A 204 10.51 -14.14 -0.79
C LEU A 204 11.39 -13.55 0.32
N LEU A 205 11.01 -13.76 1.59
CA LEU A 205 11.81 -13.28 2.72
C LEU A 205 13.19 -13.92 2.78
N LYS A 206 13.31 -15.22 2.51
CA LYS A 206 14.62 -15.89 2.39
C LYS A 206 15.49 -15.25 1.31
N MET A 207 14.90 -14.90 0.17
CA MET A 207 15.60 -14.17 -0.89
C MET A 207 16.06 -12.78 -0.40
N LEU A 208 15.18 -12.01 0.29
CA LEU A 208 15.55 -10.70 0.83
C LEU A 208 16.64 -10.79 1.91
N LEU A 209 16.63 -11.83 2.73
CA LEU A 209 17.65 -12.11 3.74
C LEU A 209 19.03 -12.43 3.14
N SER A 210 19.13 -12.78 1.85
CA SER A 210 20.43 -12.94 1.18
C SER A 210 21.18 -11.62 1.02
N PHE A 211 20.48 -10.47 1.05
CA PHE A 211 21.09 -9.13 1.04
C PHE A 211 21.53 -8.75 2.46
N LYS A 212 22.85 -8.70 2.68
CA LYS A 212 23.44 -8.38 4.00
C LYS A 212 23.28 -6.90 4.38
N GLU A 213 23.01 -6.04 3.42
CA GLU A 213 22.76 -4.62 3.56
C GLU A 213 21.50 -4.32 4.37
N PHE A 214 20.48 -5.18 4.29
CA PHE A 214 19.24 -5.04 5.03
C PHE A 214 19.42 -5.51 6.47
N ALA A 215 19.42 -4.56 7.39
CA ALA A 215 19.46 -4.82 8.83
C ALA A 215 18.09 -5.25 9.35
N TYR A 216 17.01 -4.71 8.75
CA TYR A 216 15.63 -5.01 9.13
C TYR A 216 14.75 -5.26 7.90
N ILE A 217 13.89 -6.26 8.00
CA ILE A 217 12.84 -6.55 7.02
C ILE A 217 11.53 -6.64 7.79
N ARG A 218 10.57 -5.78 7.44
CA ARG A 218 9.26 -5.68 8.08
C ARG A 218 8.17 -6.06 7.10
N LEU A 219 7.13 -6.78 7.57
CA LEU A 219 5.94 -7.07 6.78
C LEU A 219 4.76 -6.26 7.29
N LEU A 220 3.95 -5.76 6.34
CA LEU A 220 2.66 -5.14 6.64
C LEU A 220 1.55 -5.83 5.85
N TYR A 221 0.30 -5.66 6.30
CA TYR A 221 -0.92 -6.14 5.64
C TYR A 221 -0.99 -7.68 5.53
N LEU A 222 -0.82 -8.35 6.66
CA LEU A 222 -0.98 -9.80 6.75
C LEU A 222 -2.47 -10.17 6.90
N TYR A 223 -2.91 -11.15 6.13
CA TYR A 223 -4.27 -11.65 6.25
C TYR A 223 -4.30 -12.86 7.20
N PRO A 224 -5.10 -12.84 8.30
CA PRO A 224 -4.99 -13.84 9.37
C PRO A 224 -5.13 -15.29 8.92
N ASP A 225 -6.09 -15.59 8.05
CA ASP A 225 -6.41 -16.96 7.60
C ASP A 225 -5.46 -17.51 6.53
N GLU A 226 -4.54 -16.68 6.03
CA GLU A 226 -3.50 -17.08 5.08
C GLU A 226 -2.08 -17.03 5.70
N LEU A 227 -1.99 -16.79 7.01
CA LEU A 227 -0.71 -16.73 7.70
C LEU A 227 -0.21 -18.16 7.98
N GLU A 228 0.79 -18.59 7.22
CA GLU A 228 1.38 -19.92 7.35
C GLU A 228 2.30 -20.04 8.57
N ASP A 229 2.35 -21.22 9.16
CA ASP A 229 3.26 -21.55 10.27
C ASP A 229 4.73 -21.36 9.89
N SER A 230 5.08 -21.67 8.63
CA SER A 230 6.42 -21.47 8.07
C SER A 230 6.90 -20.02 8.16
N LEU A 231 5.99 -19.06 7.97
CA LEU A 231 6.30 -17.63 8.10
C LEU A 231 6.54 -17.24 9.56
N ILE A 232 5.67 -17.69 10.47
CA ILE A 232 5.83 -17.43 11.92
C ILE A 232 7.16 -18.00 12.42
N GLU A 233 7.50 -19.22 12.00
CA GLU A 233 8.75 -19.88 12.37
C GLU A 233 9.99 -19.18 11.81
N LEU A 234 9.91 -18.67 10.58
CA LEU A 234 11.00 -17.89 10.00
C LEU A 234 11.22 -16.60 10.77
N ILE A 235 10.14 -15.87 11.12
CA ILE A 235 10.22 -14.64 11.92
C ILE A 235 10.79 -14.92 13.31
N ALA A 236 10.42 -16.06 13.93
CA ALA A 236 10.95 -16.43 15.23
C ALA A 236 12.47 -16.72 15.24
N LYS A 237 13.01 -17.21 14.12
CA LYS A 237 14.40 -17.66 14.01
C LYS A 237 15.36 -16.60 13.47
N GLU A 238 14.87 -15.66 12.66
CA GLU A 238 15.70 -14.71 11.94
C GLU A 238 15.61 -13.31 12.55
N PRO A 239 16.66 -12.84 13.26
CA PRO A 239 16.61 -11.57 14.01
C PRO A 239 16.50 -10.33 13.13
N ARG A 240 16.76 -10.42 11.82
CA ARG A 240 16.57 -9.32 10.87
C ARG A 240 15.12 -9.19 10.40
N LEU A 241 14.29 -10.21 10.62
CA LEU A 241 12.85 -10.09 10.42
C LEU A 241 12.25 -9.43 11.66
N THR A 242 11.66 -8.25 11.46
CA THR A 242 11.00 -7.54 12.56
C THR A 242 9.84 -8.39 13.08
N PRO A 243 9.76 -8.71 14.39
CA PRO A 243 8.69 -9.51 14.98
C PRO A 243 7.39 -8.71 15.10
N TYR A 244 6.98 -8.08 14.01
CA TYR A 244 5.84 -7.17 13.90
C TYR A 244 4.78 -7.80 12.99
N PHE A 245 3.61 -8.08 13.56
CA PHE A 245 2.49 -8.71 12.88
C PHE A 245 1.36 -7.70 12.70
N ASP A 246 1.25 -7.13 11.50
CA ASP A 246 0.14 -6.25 11.10
C ASP A 246 -1.02 -7.11 10.60
N LEU A 247 -1.94 -7.46 11.51
CA LEU A 247 -3.04 -8.41 11.32
C LEU A 247 -4.38 -7.70 11.47
N PRO A 248 -4.94 -7.05 10.45
CA PRO A 248 -6.24 -6.40 10.52
C PRO A 248 -7.37 -7.44 10.63
N ILE A 249 -7.76 -7.82 11.84
CA ILE A 249 -8.83 -8.81 12.08
C ILE A 249 -10.22 -8.26 11.76
N GLN A 250 -10.41 -6.95 11.83
CA GLN A 250 -11.62 -6.18 11.55
C GLN A 250 -12.70 -6.32 12.61
N HIS A 251 -12.99 -7.51 13.09
CA HIS A 251 -13.95 -7.82 14.17
C HIS A 251 -13.62 -9.16 14.82
N ALA A 252 -14.23 -9.47 15.97
CA ALA A 252 -14.13 -10.77 16.62
C ALA A 252 -15.43 -11.60 16.56
N SER A 253 -16.61 -10.94 16.53
CA SER A 253 -17.87 -11.68 16.41
C SER A 253 -17.94 -12.44 15.08
N THR A 254 -18.19 -13.74 15.17
CA THR A 254 -18.37 -14.61 14.00
C THR A 254 -19.53 -14.17 13.10
N HIS A 255 -20.60 -13.60 13.69
CA HIS A 255 -21.72 -13.05 12.96
C HIS A 255 -21.26 -11.89 12.05
N VAL A 256 -20.56 -10.91 12.62
CA VAL A 256 -20.07 -9.74 11.88
C VAL A 256 -18.99 -10.14 10.86
N LEU A 257 -18.05 -11.01 11.22
CA LEU A 257 -17.02 -11.52 10.30
C LEU A 257 -17.64 -12.17 9.05
N LYS A 258 -18.70 -12.98 9.20
CA LYS A 258 -19.46 -13.56 8.07
C LYS A 258 -20.09 -12.47 7.19
N ALA A 259 -20.73 -11.46 7.80
CA ALA A 259 -21.32 -10.33 7.07
C ALA A 259 -20.24 -9.50 6.34
N MET A 260 -19.05 -9.37 6.90
CA MET A 260 -17.86 -8.78 6.28
C MET A 260 -17.24 -9.65 5.18
N ARG A 261 -17.70 -10.88 4.99
CA ARG A 261 -17.10 -11.90 4.11
C ARG A 261 -15.63 -12.20 4.48
N ARG A 262 -15.35 -12.18 5.78
CA ARG A 262 -14.05 -12.60 6.34
C ARG A 262 -14.08 -14.09 6.64
N ARG A 263 -12.96 -14.78 6.38
CA ARG A 263 -12.78 -16.18 6.74
C ARG A 263 -12.25 -16.28 8.17
N GLY A 264 -12.57 -17.39 8.82
CA GLY A 264 -12.28 -17.60 10.22
C GLY A 264 -13.38 -17.11 11.16
N ASP A 265 -13.21 -17.41 12.41
CA ASP A 265 -14.10 -17.05 13.51
C ASP A 265 -13.27 -16.59 14.73
N LYS A 266 -13.94 -16.28 15.83
CA LYS A 266 -13.31 -15.83 17.07
C LYS A 266 -12.24 -16.81 17.57
N GLU A 267 -12.56 -18.11 17.61
CA GLU A 267 -11.65 -19.12 18.16
C GLU A 267 -10.41 -19.32 17.25
N PHE A 268 -10.60 -19.26 15.95
CA PHE A 268 -9.49 -19.24 14.99
C PHE A 268 -8.56 -18.04 15.25
N LEU A 269 -9.12 -16.83 15.36
CA LEU A 269 -8.33 -15.61 15.60
C LEU A 269 -7.59 -15.69 16.96
N ARG A 270 -8.28 -16.16 18.00
CA ARG A 270 -7.67 -16.38 19.33
C ARG A 270 -6.50 -17.36 19.23
N SER A 271 -6.71 -18.50 18.61
CA SER A 271 -5.69 -19.53 18.48
C SER A 271 -4.47 -19.02 17.68
N LEU A 272 -4.70 -18.25 16.62
CA LEU A 272 -3.63 -17.66 15.83
C LEU A 272 -2.78 -16.67 16.64
N ILE A 273 -3.43 -15.76 17.37
CA ILE A 273 -2.73 -14.74 18.18
C ILE A 273 -1.92 -15.40 19.29
N LEU A 274 -2.49 -16.39 19.99
CA LEU A 274 -1.80 -17.14 21.02
C LEU A 274 -0.61 -17.93 20.45
N LYS A 275 -0.77 -18.57 19.28
CA LYS A 275 0.31 -19.26 18.57
C LYS A 275 1.46 -18.30 18.22
N ILE A 276 1.15 -17.10 17.71
CA ILE A 276 2.18 -16.09 17.40
C ILE A 276 2.96 -15.73 18.67
N ARG A 277 2.29 -15.46 19.78
CA ARG A 277 2.94 -15.08 21.04
C ARG A 277 3.76 -16.20 21.67
N ASP A 278 3.31 -17.45 21.52
CA ASP A 278 4.05 -18.62 21.97
C ASP A 278 5.35 -18.83 21.16
N LYS A 279 5.25 -18.77 19.82
CA LYS A 279 6.40 -18.97 18.94
C LYS A 279 7.35 -17.77 18.84
N VAL A 280 6.82 -16.56 19.02
CA VAL A 280 7.56 -15.29 18.92
C VAL A 280 7.32 -14.45 20.18
N PRO A 281 8.04 -14.70 21.28
CA PRO A 281 7.76 -14.08 22.60
C PRO A 281 7.80 -12.55 22.62
N HIS A 282 8.51 -11.94 21.66
CA HIS A 282 8.61 -10.47 21.51
C HIS A 282 7.76 -9.95 20.36
N ALA A 283 6.74 -10.69 19.93
CA ALA A 283 5.84 -10.26 18.87
C ALA A 283 5.10 -8.98 19.24
N VAL A 284 5.18 -8.00 18.38
CA VAL A 284 4.32 -6.80 18.39
C VAL A 284 3.17 -7.06 17.45
N ILE A 285 1.95 -7.11 17.96
CA ILE A 285 0.75 -7.39 17.18
C ILE A 285 -0.06 -6.11 17.03
N ARG A 286 -0.14 -5.63 15.80
CA ARG A 286 -1.01 -4.53 15.39
C ARG A 286 -2.27 -5.09 14.76
N THR A 287 -3.41 -4.51 15.12
CA THR A 287 -4.69 -4.83 14.46
C THR A 287 -5.48 -3.57 14.10
N THR A 288 -6.45 -3.74 13.23
CA THR A 288 -7.43 -2.71 12.86
C THR A 288 -8.82 -3.32 13.00
N LEU A 289 -9.74 -2.55 13.57
CA LEU A 289 -11.12 -2.94 13.82
C LEU A 289 -12.09 -2.02 13.10
N ILE A 290 -13.27 -2.54 12.79
CA ILE A 290 -14.41 -1.78 12.27
C ILE A 290 -15.56 -1.97 13.24
N VAL A 291 -16.03 -0.89 13.84
CA VAL A 291 -17.21 -0.85 14.69
C VAL A 291 -18.36 -0.14 13.96
N GLY A 292 -19.60 -0.43 14.34
CA GLY A 292 -20.79 0.10 13.67
C GLY A 292 -21.03 -0.52 12.29
N PHE A 293 -20.53 -1.74 12.05
CA PHE A 293 -20.77 -2.44 10.79
C PHE A 293 -22.28 -2.73 10.63
N PRO A 294 -22.87 -2.59 9.42
CA PRO A 294 -24.29 -2.86 9.22
C PRO A 294 -24.70 -4.25 9.71
N GLY A 295 -25.64 -4.29 10.66
CA GLY A 295 -26.09 -5.52 11.31
C GLY A 295 -25.33 -5.91 12.57
N GLU A 296 -24.32 -5.17 12.98
CA GLU A 296 -23.64 -5.33 14.28
C GLU A 296 -24.62 -4.97 15.41
N THR A 297 -24.69 -5.84 16.40
CA THR A 297 -25.49 -5.65 17.61
C THR A 297 -24.62 -5.24 18.80
N GLU A 298 -25.26 -4.74 19.87
CA GLU A 298 -24.56 -4.45 21.14
C GLU A 298 -23.86 -5.68 21.71
N ALA A 299 -24.41 -6.88 21.52
CA ALA A 299 -23.77 -8.13 21.92
C ALA A 299 -22.50 -8.43 21.13
N ASP A 300 -22.52 -8.20 19.81
CA ASP A 300 -21.34 -8.34 18.93
C ASP A 300 -20.24 -7.36 19.34
N PHE A 301 -20.62 -6.11 19.65
CA PHE A 301 -19.66 -5.09 20.11
C PHE A 301 -19.02 -5.45 21.45
N ARG A 302 -19.81 -5.95 22.42
CA ARG A 302 -19.26 -6.43 23.70
C ARG A 302 -18.32 -7.62 23.50
N GLU A 303 -18.69 -8.56 22.64
CA GLU A 303 -17.83 -9.68 22.30
C GLU A 303 -16.48 -9.21 21.71
N LEU A 304 -16.50 -8.13 20.91
CA LEU A 304 -15.28 -7.52 20.38
C LEU A 304 -14.45 -6.88 21.50
N LEU A 305 -15.04 -6.16 22.43
CA LEU A 305 -14.34 -5.55 23.57
C LEU A 305 -13.66 -6.61 24.43
N ASP A 306 -14.40 -7.66 24.83
CA ASP A 306 -13.86 -8.76 25.61
C ASP A 306 -12.67 -9.44 24.88
N PHE A 307 -12.79 -9.59 23.56
CA PHE A 307 -11.73 -10.17 22.76
C PHE A 307 -10.47 -9.28 22.73
N VAL A 308 -10.63 -7.97 22.62
CA VAL A 308 -9.52 -7.00 22.64
C VAL A 308 -8.81 -7.02 24.00
N GLU A 309 -9.57 -7.03 25.10
CA GLU A 309 -9.03 -7.12 26.47
C GLU A 309 -8.25 -8.42 26.69
N ASP A 310 -8.78 -9.54 26.21
CA ASP A 310 -8.12 -10.84 26.30
C ASP A 310 -6.83 -10.92 25.46
N MET A 311 -6.90 -10.44 24.22
CA MET A 311 -5.78 -10.59 23.26
C MET A 311 -4.68 -9.57 23.46
N LYS A 312 -4.93 -8.43 24.12
CA LYS A 312 -3.92 -7.41 24.51
C LYS A 312 -3.05 -6.99 23.33
N PHE A 313 -3.66 -6.50 22.25
CA PHE A 313 -2.93 -5.99 21.11
C PHE A 313 -2.00 -4.85 21.50
N ASP A 314 -0.81 -4.80 20.90
CA ASP A 314 0.18 -3.74 21.16
C ASP A 314 -0.22 -2.43 20.47
N HIS A 315 -0.84 -2.53 19.27
CA HIS A 315 -1.39 -1.40 18.54
C HIS A 315 -2.77 -1.75 18.01
N LEU A 316 -3.72 -0.84 18.21
CA LEU A 316 -5.11 -0.99 17.79
C LEU A 316 -5.58 0.30 17.12
N GLY A 317 -6.12 0.19 15.91
CA GLY A 317 -6.68 1.28 15.13
C GLY A 317 -8.08 0.99 14.63
#